data_05b6a903bd3b2522f4c3fc7972756386
#
_entry.id   05b6a903bd3b2522f4c3fc7972756386
#
_cell.length_a   1.000
_cell.length_b   1.000
_cell.length_c   1.000
_cell.angle_alpha   90.00
_cell.angle_beta   90.00
_cell.angle_gamma   90.00
#
_symmetry.space_group_name_H-M   'P 1'
#
loop_
_entity.id
_entity.type
_entity.pdbx_description
1 polymer ?
#
loop_
_entity_poly.entity_id
_entity_poly.type
_entity_poly.pdbx_seq_one_letter_code
_entity_poly.pdbx_strand_id
1 'polypeptide(L)'
;YSKIKDMLKAFYPVLYLTSFEYDRTKQKIEGIINVLRSEGKDVRIFNWNCVDGLRGLNGDKPQPVINKDGEEIAEPEEVLKYILNDKDVSKDVFVLEDFNNYIEEENVKYYIRSIAERARHTNTHAIILSAVYKLPVELEKYVTVLNIPLPDRFDMEKTLGVVERQCKINLSMEMRNRMVDAALGMTSMEADLAFCLAAV
;
A
#
# COMPACT_ATOMS: atom_id res chain seq x y z
N TYR A 1 -3.33 8.82 -6.64
CA TYR A 1 -4.16 7.93 -5.82
C TYR A 1 -5.61 7.79 -6.31
N SER A 2 -6.21 8.82 -6.97
CA SER A 2 -7.54 8.66 -7.61
C SER A 2 -7.58 7.47 -8.56
N LYS A 3 -6.52 7.28 -9.34
CA LYS A 3 -6.39 6.14 -10.27
C LYS A 3 -6.46 4.78 -9.57
N ILE A 4 -5.89 4.63 -8.36
CA ILE A 4 -6.02 3.38 -7.57
C ILE A 4 -7.49 3.13 -7.21
N LYS A 5 -8.19 4.17 -6.71
CA LYS A 5 -9.62 4.09 -6.40
C LYS A 5 -10.44 3.64 -7.62
N ASP A 6 -10.18 4.25 -8.78
CA ASP A 6 -10.89 3.93 -10.01
C ASP A 6 -10.60 2.50 -10.47
N MET A 7 -9.36 2.03 -10.34
CA MET A 7 -8.97 0.66 -10.65
C MET A 7 -9.62 -0.37 -9.73
N LEU A 8 -9.68 -0.10 -8.41
CA LEU A 8 -10.41 -0.97 -7.48
C LEU A 8 -11.91 -1.01 -7.80
N LYS A 9 -12.51 0.11 -8.23
CA LYS A 9 -13.90 0.16 -8.70
C LYS A 9 -14.11 -0.58 -10.02
N ALA A 10 -13.11 -0.59 -10.89
CA ALA A 10 -13.15 -1.24 -12.20
C ALA A 10 -12.65 -2.70 -12.17
N PHE A 11 -12.50 -3.27 -10.97
CA PHE A 11 -12.13 -4.68 -10.76
C PHE A 11 -10.77 -5.08 -11.32
N TYR A 12 -9.77 -4.20 -11.26
CA TYR A 12 -8.39 -4.57 -11.56
C TYR A 12 -7.88 -5.54 -10.49
N PRO A 13 -7.55 -6.78 -10.86
CA PRO A 13 -7.35 -7.85 -9.87
C PRO A 13 -6.04 -7.73 -9.11
N VAL A 14 -4.95 -7.46 -9.83
CA VAL A 14 -3.61 -7.37 -9.25
C VAL A 14 -2.97 -6.05 -9.69
N LEU A 15 -2.58 -5.25 -8.71
CA LEU A 15 -1.85 -4.00 -8.92
C LEU A 15 -0.42 -4.17 -8.39
N TYR A 16 0.55 -3.59 -9.10
CA TYR A 16 1.92 -3.46 -8.64
C TYR A 16 2.21 -1.98 -8.45
N LEU A 17 2.40 -1.55 -7.22
CA LEU A 17 2.72 -0.16 -6.87
C LEU A 17 4.22 -0.05 -6.59
N THR A 18 4.94 0.73 -7.40
CA THR A 18 6.33 1.09 -7.10
C THR A 18 6.36 2.36 -6.27
N SER A 19 6.93 2.28 -5.06
CA SER A 19 7.00 3.41 -4.15
C SER A 19 8.11 3.23 -3.12
N PHE A 20 8.86 4.28 -2.83
CA PHE A 20 9.73 4.38 -1.65
C PHE A 20 8.96 4.81 -0.39
N GLU A 21 7.72 5.22 -0.55
CA GLU A 21 6.83 5.80 0.46
C GLU A 21 5.83 4.77 0.97
N TYR A 22 6.29 3.70 1.65
CA TYR A 22 5.43 2.59 2.09
C TYR A 22 4.29 3.07 2.98
N ASP A 23 4.60 3.78 4.07
CA ASP A 23 3.59 4.21 5.04
C ASP A 23 2.61 5.21 4.44
N ARG A 24 3.12 6.20 3.68
CA ARG A 24 2.27 7.15 2.97
C ARG A 24 1.35 6.44 1.97
N THR A 25 1.87 5.44 1.25
CA THR A 25 1.09 4.68 0.26
C THR A 25 0.02 3.84 0.94
N LYS A 26 0.36 3.14 2.05
CA LYS A 26 -0.61 2.38 2.85
C LYS A 26 -1.72 3.28 3.42
N GLN A 27 -1.38 4.41 4.03
CA GLN A 27 -2.36 5.38 4.54
C GLN A 27 -3.30 5.90 3.44
N LYS A 28 -2.78 6.15 2.23
CA LYS A 28 -3.61 6.56 1.08
C LYS A 28 -4.54 5.44 0.61
N ILE A 29 -4.08 4.18 0.61
CA ILE A 29 -4.92 3.01 0.30
C ILE A 29 -6.03 2.87 1.35
N GLU A 30 -5.70 2.95 2.64
CA GLU A 30 -6.68 2.93 3.74
C GLU A 30 -7.71 4.06 3.58
N GLY A 31 -7.26 5.26 3.25
CA GLY A 31 -8.15 6.39 2.95
C GLY A 31 -9.12 6.09 1.80
N ILE A 32 -8.65 5.44 0.73
CA ILE A 32 -9.50 5.00 -0.39
C ILE A 32 -10.52 3.96 0.10
N ILE A 33 -10.10 2.99 0.90
CA ILE A 33 -10.99 1.96 1.45
C ILE A 33 -12.07 2.61 2.33
N ASN A 34 -11.71 3.56 3.19
CA ASN A 34 -12.67 4.28 4.03
C ASN A 34 -13.70 5.06 3.19
N VAL A 35 -13.29 5.66 2.08
CA VAL A 35 -14.23 6.29 1.14
C VAL A 35 -15.16 5.24 0.52
N LEU A 36 -14.64 4.06 0.11
CA LEU A 36 -15.47 2.99 -0.44
C LEU A 36 -16.49 2.47 0.59
N ARG A 37 -16.09 2.36 1.87
CA ARG A 37 -16.98 2.00 2.97
C ARG A 37 -18.08 3.05 3.19
N SER A 38 -17.75 4.33 3.11
CA SER A 38 -18.75 5.41 3.21
C SER A 38 -19.73 5.44 2.03
N GLU A 39 -19.34 4.88 0.88
CA GLU A 39 -20.21 4.65 -0.28
C GLU A 39 -21.09 3.38 -0.12
N GLY A 40 -21.12 2.75 1.06
CA GLY A 40 -21.93 1.57 1.37
C GLY A 40 -21.33 0.25 0.86
N LYS A 41 -20.03 0.22 0.53
CA LYS A 41 -19.36 -1.01 0.11
C LYS A 41 -18.73 -1.69 1.31
N ASP A 42 -19.00 -2.98 1.49
CA ASP A 42 -18.28 -3.80 2.46
C ASP A 42 -16.90 -4.14 1.88
N VAL A 43 -15.85 -3.51 2.43
CA VAL A 43 -14.46 -3.68 1.97
C VAL A 43 -13.59 -3.92 3.18
N ARG A 44 -12.94 -5.09 3.21
CA ARG A 44 -11.91 -5.38 4.22
C ARG A 44 -10.53 -5.08 3.62
N ILE A 45 -9.59 -4.70 4.48
CA ILE A 45 -8.20 -4.48 4.10
C ILE A 45 -7.29 -5.37 4.94
N PHE A 46 -6.32 -5.95 4.28
CA PHE A 46 -5.31 -6.81 4.88
C PHE A 46 -3.92 -6.33 4.44
N ASN A 47 -2.95 -6.52 5.32
CA ASN A 47 -1.55 -6.25 5.03
C ASN A 47 -0.73 -7.49 5.29
N TRP A 48 0.21 -7.79 4.43
CA TRP A 48 1.18 -8.86 4.60
C TRP A 48 2.61 -8.33 4.40
N ASN A 49 3.49 -8.74 5.27
CA ASN A 49 4.93 -8.67 5.09
C ASN A 49 5.58 -9.93 5.68
N CYS A 50 6.84 -10.18 5.33
CA CYS A 50 7.54 -11.41 5.72
C CYS A 50 7.88 -11.51 7.22
N VAL A 51 7.72 -10.43 7.99
CA VAL A 51 8.01 -10.39 9.43
C VAL A 51 6.74 -10.63 10.25
N ASP A 52 5.68 -9.88 9.93
CA ASP A 52 4.43 -9.91 10.69
C ASP A 52 3.42 -10.94 10.18
N GLY A 53 3.61 -11.47 8.97
CA GLY A 53 2.61 -12.29 8.30
C GLY A 53 1.37 -11.49 7.87
N LEU A 54 0.25 -12.19 7.64
CA LEU A 54 -0.99 -11.57 7.20
C LEU A 54 -1.77 -10.98 8.38
N ARG A 55 -2.07 -9.69 8.29
CA ARG A 55 -2.82 -8.92 9.29
C ARG A 55 -4.08 -8.30 8.69
N GLY A 56 -5.22 -8.47 9.35
CA GLY A 56 -6.43 -7.73 9.03
C GLY A 56 -6.41 -6.33 9.66
N LEU A 57 -6.67 -5.29 8.86
CA LEU A 57 -6.67 -3.89 9.28
C LEU A 57 -8.09 -3.33 9.38
N ASN A 58 -9.02 -4.11 9.93
CA ASN A 58 -10.45 -3.77 9.94
C ASN A 58 -10.96 -3.30 11.30
N GLY A 59 -10.07 -3.05 12.26
CA GLY A 59 -10.34 -2.57 13.61
C GLY A 59 -9.30 -1.56 14.08
N ASP A 60 -9.32 -1.23 15.37
CA ASP A 60 -8.39 -0.26 15.99
C ASP A 60 -6.93 -0.73 15.98
N LYS A 61 -6.71 -2.02 15.89
CA LYS A 61 -5.38 -2.63 15.85
C LYS A 61 -5.33 -3.73 14.78
N PRO A 62 -4.17 -3.90 14.11
CA PRO A 62 -3.96 -5.05 13.23
C PRO A 62 -4.16 -6.37 13.97
N GLN A 63 -4.92 -7.29 13.37
CA GLN A 63 -5.18 -8.61 13.93
C GLN A 63 -4.58 -9.70 13.04
N PRO A 64 -3.91 -10.71 13.61
CA PRO A 64 -3.39 -11.82 12.84
C PRO A 64 -4.51 -12.57 12.13
N VAL A 65 -4.26 -13.00 10.91
CA VAL A 65 -5.14 -13.91 10.19
C VAL A 65 -4.64 -15.32 10.41
N ILE A 66 -5.53 -16.18 10.89
CA ILE A 66 -5.23 -17.55 11.28
C ILE A 66 -5.72 -18.51 10.18
N ASN A 67 -4.91 -19.49 9.82
CA ASN A 67 -5.29 -20.56 8.92
C ASN A 67 -6.21 -21.59 9.62
N LYS A 68 -6.61 -22.63 8.88
CA LYS A 68 -7.52 -23.68 9.40
C LYS A 68 -6.90 -24.52 10.53
N ASP A 69 -5.59 -24.53 10.61
CA ASP A 69 -4.83 -25.32 11.59
C ASP A 69 -4.53 -24.49 12.86
N GLY A 70 -4.98 -23.22 12.91
CA GLY A 70 -4.82 -22.32 14.02
C GLY A 70 -3.47 -21.58 14.02
N GLU A 71 -2.74 -21.58 12.90
CA GLU A 71 -1.44 -20.94 12.73
C GLU A 71 -1.59 -19.61 12.00
N GLU A 72 -0.70 -18.66 12.29
CA GLU A 72 -0.66 -17.38 11.57
C GLU A 72 -0.15 -17.59 10.13
N ILE A 73 -0.78 -16.93 9.17
CA ILE A 73 -0.38 -16.98 7.76
C ILE A 73 0.85 -16.08 7.56
N ALA A 74 2.02 -16.68 7.53
CA ALA A 74 3.30 -15.97 7.40
C ALA A 74 3.96 -16.16 6.02
N GLU A 75 3.89 -17.39 5.48
CA GLU A 75 4.60 -17.74 4.25
C GLU A 75 3.97 -17.11 3.00
N PRO A 76 4.79 -16.68 2.02
CA PRO A 76 4.31 -16.03 0.79
C PRO A 76 3.30 -16.88 0.01
N GLU A 77 3.55 -18.19 -0.06
CA GLU A 77 2.65 -19.10 -0.75
C GLU A 77 1.31 -19.26 -0.02
N GLU A 78 1.33 -19.27 1.31
CA GLU A 78 0.12 -19.39 2.12
C GLU A 78 -0.79 -18.18 2.00
N VAL A 79 -0.23 -16.96 1.97
CA VAL A 79 -1.05 -15.77 1.78
C VAL A 79 -1.72 -15.77 0.41
N LEU A 80 -1.03 -16.20 -0.65
CA LEU A 80 -1.64 -16.30 -1.98
C LEU A 80 -2.73 -17.39 -2.02
N LYS A 81 -2.51 -18.52 -1.37
CA LYS A 81 -3.55 -19.57 -1.19
C LYS A 81 -4.75 -19.04 -0.42
N TYR A 82 -4.53 -18.24 0.62
CA TYR A 82 -5.60 -17.59 1.37
C TYR A 82 -6.43 -16.66 0.47
N ILE A 83 -5.76 -15.75 -0.25
CA ILE A 83 -6.42 -14.83 -1.20
C ILE A 83 -7.22 -15.62 -2.26
N LEU A 84 -6.66 -16.69 -2.79
CA LEU A 84 -7.30 -17.49 -3.82
C LEU A 84 -8.52 -18.25 -3.28
N ASN A 85 -8.48 -18.71 -2.03
CA ASN A 85 -9.55 -19.52 -1.42
C ASN A 85 -10.57 -18.69 -0.63
N ASP A 86 -10.36 -17.38 -0.52
CA ASP A 86 -11.34 -16.51 0.13
C ASP A 86 -12.67 -16.57 -0.64
N LYS A 87 -13.70 -17.06 0.06
CA LYS A 87 -15.04 -17.26 -0.49
C LYS A 87 -15.99 -16.13 -0.09
N ASP A 88 -15.53 -15.20 0.71
CA ASP A 88 -16.33 -14.08 1.14
C ASP A 88 -16.71 -13.20 -0.05
N VAL A 89 -17.96 -12.79 -0.05
CA VAL A 89 -18.56 -11.93 -1.09
C VAL A 89 -18.10 -10.48 -0.92
N SER A 90 -17.39 -10.17 0.15
CA SER A 90 -16.88 -8.83 0.44
C SER A 90 -15.71 -8.48 -0.48
N LYS A 91 -15.56 -7.19 -0.72
CA LYS A 91 -14.46 -6.63 -1.49
C LYS A 91 -13.20 -6.59 -0.63
N ASP A 92 -12.35 -7.58 -0.74
CA ASP A 92 -11.12 -7.65 0.03
C ASP A 92 -9.95 -7.05 -0.73
N VAL A 93 -9.14 -6.25 -0.05
CA VAL A 93 -7.93 -5.65 -0.57
C VAL A 93 -6.75 -6.13 0.27
N PHE A 94 -5.84 -6.83 -0.38
CA PHE A 94 -4.61 -7.34 0.24
C PHE A 94 -3.42 -6.50 -0.23
N VAL A 95 -2.71 -5.87 0.70
CA VAL A 95 -1.45 -5.16 0.44
C VAL A 95 -0.31 -6.09 0.82
N LEU A 96 0.53 -6.44 -0.15
CA LEU A 96 1.65 -7.36 -0.04
C LEU A 96 2.94 -6.57 -0.15
N GLU A 97 3.60 -6.31 1.00
CA GLU A 97 4.83 -5.51 1.05
C GLU A 97 6.03 -6.37 0.64
N ASP A 98 6.88 -5.82 -0.24
CA ASP A 98 8.11 -6.45 -0.76
C ASP A 98 7.92 -7.86 -1.34
N PHE A 99 6.71 -8.14 -1.81
CA PHE A 99 6.37 -9.44 -2.39
C PHE A 99 7.13 -9.76 -3.68
N ASN A 100 7.72 -8.74 -4.31
CA ASN A 100 8.62 -8.87 -5.47
C ASN A 100 9.83 -9.78 -5.20
N ASN A 101 10.20 -10.00 -3.94
CA ASN A 101 11.29 -10.90 -3.57
C ASN A 101 10.97 -12.38 -3.85
N TYR A 102 9.69 -12.72 -3.90
CA TYR A 102 9.17 -14.09 -4.09
C TYR A 102 8.57 -14.31 -5.48
N ILE A 103 8.40 -13.25 -6.29
CA ILE A 103 7.60 -13.26 -7.52
C ILE A 103 8.18 -14.13 -8.64
N GLU A 104 9.45 -14.52 -8.56
CA GLU A 104 10.11 -15.39 -9.52
C GLU A 104 9.84 -16.90 -9.29
N GLU A 105 9.31 -17.27 -8.13
CA GLU A 105 8.99 -18.64 -7.79
C GLU A 105 7.83 -19.15 -8.64
N GLU A 106 7.93 -20.36 -9.18
CA GLU A 106 6.95 -20.93 -10.12
C GLU A 106 5.55 -21.02 -9.52
N ASN A 107 5.44 -21.44 -8.25
CA ASN A 107 4.17 -21.51 -7.53
C ASN A 107 3.58 -20.10 -7.30
N VAL A 108 4.41 -19.13 -6.98
CA VAL A 108 3.97 -17.74 -6.77
C VAL A 108 3.40 -17.18 -8.08
N LYS A 109 4.10 -17.36 -9.20
CA LYS A 109 3.61 -16.95 -10.52
C LYS A 109 2.27 -17.60 -10.86
N TYR A 110 2.14 -18.89 -10.58
CA TYR A 110 0.88 -19.62 -10.79
C TYR A 110 -0.26 -19.03 -9.96
N TYR A 111 -0.05 -18.78 -8.67
CA TYR A 111 -1.08 -18.23 -7.79
C TYR A 111 -1.46 -16.79 -8.17
N ILE A 112 -0.51 -15.92 -8.50
CA ILE A 112 -0.80 -14.55 -8.94
C ILE A 112 -1.67 -14.56 -10.20
N ARG A 113 -1.33 -15.41 -11.20
CA ARG A 113 -2.15 -15.58 -12.39
C ARG A 113 -3.54 -16.07 -12.04
N SER A 114 -3.65 -17.09 -11.18
CA SER A 114 -4.93 -17.66 -10.76
C SER A 114 -5.80 -16.64 -10.01
N ILE A 115 -5.20 -15.81 -9.16
CA ILE A 115 -5.89 -14.70 -8.49
C ILE A 115 -6.41 -13.71 -9.53
N ALA A 116 -5.59 -13.32 -10.50
CA ALA A 116 -5.96 -12.37 -11.54
C ALA A 116 -7.13 -12.87 -12.41
N GLU A 117 -7.13 -14.15 -12.77
CA GLU A 117 -8.20 -14.78 -13.54
C GLU A 117 -9.50 -14.88 -12.73
N ARG A 118 -9.40 -15.25 -11.46
CA ARG A 118 -10.56 -15.44 -10.57
C ARG A 118 -11.16 -14.12 -10.09
N ALA A 119 -10.34 -13.09 -9.86
CA ALA A 119 -10.79 -11.82 -9.31
C ALA A 119 -11.86 -11.10 -10.16
N ARG A 120 -12.00 -11.45 -11.43
CA ARG A 120 -13.12 -11.00 -12.27
C ARG A 120 -14.49 -11.45 -11.75
N HIS A 121 -14.52 -12.47 -10.89
CA HIS A 121 -15.72 -13.06 -10.30
C HIS A 121 -15.81 -12.86 -8.77
N THR A 122 -14.72 -12.39 -8.13
CA THR A 122 -14.62 -12.28 -6.66
C THR A 122 -14.29 -10.86 -6.30
N ASN A 123 -14.62 -9.88 -6.28
CA ASN A 123 -14.26 -8.51 -5.83
C ASN A 123 -12.97 -8.40 -4.97
N THR A 124 -12.05 -9.36 -5.10
CA THR A 124 -10.80 -9.41 -4.32
C THR A 124 -9.67 -8.79 -5.11
N HIS A 125 -8.84 -8.00 -4.45
CA HIS A 125 -7.73 -7.28 -5.07
C HIS A 125 -6.43 -7.56 -4.32
N ALA A 126 -5.36 -7.88 -5.06
CA ALA A 126 -4.00 -7.95 -4.51
C ALA A 126 -3.20 -6.73 -4.98
N ILE A 127 -2.53 -6.06 -4.05
CA ILE A 127 -1.67 -4.91 -4.30
C ILE A 127 -0.26 -5.27 -3.84
N ILE A 128 0.65 -5.48 -4.76
CA ILE A 128 2.07 -5.63 -4.46
C ILE A 128 2.64 -4.21 -4.29
N LEU A 129 3.22 -3.93 -3.14
CA LEU A 129 3.86 -2.66 -2.82
C LEU A 129 5.35 -2.89 -2.63
N SER A 130 6.17 -2.27 -3.46
CA SER A 130 7.63 -2.39 -3.38
C SER A 130 8.33 -1.15 -3.93
N ALA A 131 9.51 -0.84 -3.39
CA ALA A 131 10.39 0.19 -3.95
C ALA A 131 11.05 -0.25 -5.26
N VAL A 132 11.25 -1.56 -5.43
CA VAL A 132 11.93 -2.14 -6.59
C VAL A 132 10.91 -2.78 -7.53
N TYR A 133 10.94 -2.36 -8.80
CA TYR A 133 10.15 -3.02 -9.83
C TYR A 133 10.82 -4.34 -10.24
N LYS A 134 10.09 -5.42 -10.05
CA LYS A 134 10.47 -6.76 -10.50
C LYS A 134 9.21 -7.53 -10.86
N LEU A 135 8.97 -7.73 -12.13
CA LEU A 135 7.80 -8.45 -12.63
C LEU A 135 8.21 -9.40 -13.74
N PRO A 136 8.00 -10.73 -13.58
CA PRO A 136 8.22 -11.71 -14.64
C PRO A 136 7.35 -11.43 -15.87
N VAL A 137 7.89 -11.67 -17.05
CA VAL A 137 7.21 -11.42 -18.34
C VAL A 137 5.86 -12.16 -18.41
N GLU A 138 5.80 -13.35 -17.82
CA GLU A 138 4.59 -14.19 -17.77
C GLU A 138 3.43 -13.54 -17.04
N LEU A 139 3.73 -12.59 -16.13
CA LEU A 139 2.72 -11.89 -15.31
C LEU A 139 2.33 -10.52 -15.89
N GLU A 140 3.00 -10.00 -16.89
CA GLU A 140 2.75 -8.65 -17.43
C GLU A 140 1.30 -8.41 -17.91
N LYS A 141 0.61 -9.45 -18.34
CA LYS A 141 -0.78 -9.34 -18.79
C LYS A 141 -1.81 -9.46 -17.67
N TYR A 142 -1.38 -9.87 -16.48
CA TYR A 142 -2.23 -10.11 -15.32
C TYR A 142 -2.09 -9.01 -14.26
N VAL A 143 -0.97 -8.30 -14.27
CA VAL A 143 -0.61 -7.31 -13.24
C VAL A 143 -0.56 -5.91 -13.87
N THR A 144 -1.23 -4.96 -13.25
CA THR A 144 -1.17 -3.56 -13.68
C THR A 144 -0.20 -2.77 -12.81
N VAL A 145 0.80 -2.20 -13.45
CA VAL A 145 1.87 -1.46 -12.77
C VAL A 145 1.55 0.03 -12.67
N LEU A 146 1.72 0.59 -11.48
CA LEU A 146 1.59 2.02 -11.20
C LEU A 146 2.81 2.51 -10.43
N ASN A 147 3.42 3.56 -10.93
CA ASN A 147 4.46 4.28 -10.18
C ASN A 147 3.77 5.33 -9.28
N ILE A 148 4.05 5.26 -7.98
CA ILE A 148 3.55 6.22 -7.01
C ILE A 148 4.54 7.38 -6.94
N PRO A 149 4.11 8.61 -7.24
CA PRO A 149 5.01 9.75 -7.21
C PRO A 149 5.46 10.09 -5.79
N LEU A 150 6.63 10.69 -5.69
CA LEU A 150 7.10 11.31 -4.47
C LEU A 150 6.10 12.37 -3.96
N PRO A 151 6.19 12.77 -2.69
CA PRO A 151 5.33 13.80 -2.12
C PRO A 151 5.32 15.08 -2.95
N ASP A 152 4.15 15.63 -3.14
CA ASP A 152 3.99 16.93 -3.78
C ASP A 152 4.17 18.08 -2.77
N ARG A 153 4.07 19.32 -3.26
CA ARG A 153 4.16 20.53 -2.43
C ARG A 153 3.21 20.49 -1.22
N PHE A 154 1.99 20.04 -1.43
CA PHE A 154 0.98 19.99 -0.37
C PHE A 154 1.33 18.93 0.71
N ASP A 155 1.83 17.78 0.29
CA ASP A 155 2.33 16.76 1.21
C ASP A 155 3.55 17.31 2.01
N MET A 156 4.47 18.03 1.37
CA MET A 156 5.63 18.67 2.03
C MET A 156 5.21 19.75 3.01
N GLU A 157 4.23 20.58 2.68
CA GLU A 157 3.68 21.60 3.59
C GLU A 157 3.05 20.97 4.84
N LYS A 158 2.40 19.83 4.70
CA LYS A 158 1.88 19.06 5.84
C LYS A 158 3.00 18.54 6.73
N THR A 159 4.04 17.95 6.13
CA THR A 159 5.21 17.44 6.86
C THR A 159 5.88 18.57 7.64
N LEU A 160 6.15 19.71 7.01
CA LEU A 160 6.71 20.88 7.68
C LEU A 160 5.82 21.36 8.83
N GLY A 161 4.49 21.40 8.63
CA GLY A 161 3.55 21.78 9.68
C GLY A 161 3.51 20.82 10.88
N VAL A 162 3.86 19.54 10.69
CA VAL A 162 4.06 18.61 11.81
C VAL A 162 5.34 18.97 12.59
N VAL A 163 6.44 19.19 11.89
CA VAL A 163 7.73 19.56 12.49
C VAL A 163 7.63 20.89 13.26
N GLU A 164 6.96 21.91 12.71
CA GLU A 164 6.75 23.17 13.41
C GLU A 164 6.04 22.99 14.77
N ARG A 165 5.03 22.13 14.81
CA ARG A 165 4.32 21.82 16.07
C ARG A 165 5.20 21.06 17.06
N GLN A 166 5.95 20.07 16.58
CA GLN A 166 6.83 19.25 17.43
C GLN A 166 7.99 20.04 18.01
N CYS A 167 8.63 20.84 17.18
CA CYS A 167 9.78 21.68 17.57
C CYS A 167 9.36 23.01 18.21
N LYS A 168 8.05 23.34 18.24
CA LYS A 168 7.48 24.59 18.77
C LYS A 168 8.09 25.84 18.11
N ILE A 169 8.38 25.78 16.84
CA ILE A 169 8.87 26.88 16.02
C ILE A 169 7.74 27.53 15.23
N ASN A 170 7.93 28.80 14.90
CA ASN A 170 6.98 29.54 14.06
C ASN A 170 7.77 30.19 12.92
N LEU A 171 7.65 29.65 11.74
CA LEU A 171 8.37 30.11 10.56
C LEU A 171 7.57 31.19 9.83
N SER A 172 8.27 32.18 9.27
CA SER A 172 7.64 33.12 8.35
C SER A 172 7.16 32.39 7.08
N MET A 173 6.17 32.96 6.41
CA MET A 173 5.64 32.39 5.16
C MET A 173 6.75 32.23 4.09
N GLU A 174 7.68 33.19 4.03
CA GLU A 174 8.81 33.13 3.11
C GLU A 174 9.72 31.93 3.43
N MET A 175 10.07 31.75 4.72
CA MET A 175 10.92 30.63 5.16
C MET A 175 10.23 29.30 4.91
N ARG A 176 8.92 29.18 5.24
CA ARG A 176 8.13 27.96 4.93
C ARG A 176 8.19 27.61 3.45
N ASN A 177 7.94 28.58 2.56
CA ASN A 177 7.98 28.36 1.13
C ASN A 177 9.36 27.88 0.66
N ARG A 178 10.43 28.51 1.14
CA ARG A 178 11.81 28.12 0.81
C ARG A 178 12.13 26.69 1.26
N MET A 179 11.74 26.33 2.49
CA MET A 179 11.96 24.98 3.02
C MET A 179 11.18 23.92 2.23
N VAL A 180 9.91 24.20 1.93
CA VAL A 180 9.08 23.30 1.11
C VAL A 180 9.65 23.14 -0.30
N ASP A 181 10.07 24.24 -0.95
CA ASP A 181 10.66 24.19 -2.29
C ASP A 181 11.97 23.39 -2.31
N ALA A 182 12.79 23.52 -1.27
CA ALA A 182 14.03 22.77 -1.14
C ALA A 182 13.81 21.26 -0.89
N ALA A 183 12.67 20.87 -0.31
CA ALA A 183 12.34 19.48 -0.02
C ALA A 183 11.64 18.77 -1.19
N LEU A 184 11.25 19.47 -2.26
CA LEU A 184 10.62 18.82 -3.42
C LEU A 184 11.59 17.81 -4.06
N GLY A 185 11.09 16.58 -4.24
CA GLY A 185 11.90 15.46 -4.73
C GLY A 185 12.45 14.54 -3.63
N MET A 186 12.26 14.89 -2.37
CA MET A 186 12.54 14.03 -1.22
C MET A 186 11.36 13.11 -0.92
N THR A 187 11.63 12.03 -0.21
CA THR A 187 10.59 11.26 0.47
C THR A 187 10.05 12.02 1.68
N SER A 188 8.87 11.64 2.19
CA SER A 188 8.31 12.24 3.41
C SER A 188 9.25 12.12 4.60
N MET A 189 9.93 10.98 4.73
CA MET A 189 10.89 10.72 5.80
C MET A 189 12.14 11.60 5.68
N GLU A 190 12.72 11.71 4.48
CA GLU A 190 13.87 12.57 4.24
C GLU A 190 13.55 14.05 4.53
N ALA A 191 12.37 14.50 4.08
CA ALA A 191 11.90 15.85 4.33
C ALA A 191 11.70 16.13 5.83
N ASP A 192 11.08 15.20 6.55
CA ASP A 192 10.86 15.29 7.99
C ASP A 192 12.19 15.47 8.74
N LEU A 193 13.16 14.59 8.45
CA LEU A 193 14.51 14.67 9.03
C LEU A 193 15.24 15.97 8.67
N ALA A 194 15.15 16.42 7.41
CA ALA A 194 15.76 17.66 6.96
C ALA A 194 15.15 18.89 7.66
N PHE A 195 13.82 18.92 7.79
CA PHE A 195 13.11 19.99 8.50
C PHE A 195 13.42 20.00 9.99
N CYS A 196 13.46 18.81 10.63
CA CYS A 196 13.88 18.71 12.04
C CYS A 196 15.31 19.22 12.24
N LEU A 197 16.24 18.84 11.36
CA LEU A 197 17.62 19.31 11.43
C LEU A 197 17.74 20.84 11.26
N ALA A 198 16.94 21.41 10.36
CA ALA A 198 16.92 22.88 10.15
C ALA A 198 16.23 23.64 11.29
N ALA A 199 15.49 22.96 12.16
CA ALA A 199 14.78 23.54 13.30
C ALA A 199 15.65 23.61 14.59
N VAL A 200 16.82 22.96 14.60
CA VAL A 200 17.79 22.94 15.72
C VAL A 200 18.80 24.04 15.58
#